data_df5c00dee7877954a0fd2978ee489a1e
#
_entry.id   df5c00dee7877954a0fd2978ee489a1e
#
_cell.length_a   1.000
_cell.length_b   1.000
_cell.length_c   1.000
_cell.angle_alpha   90.00
_cell.angle_beta   90.00
_cell.angle_gamma   90.00
#
_symmetry.space_group_name_H-M   'P 1'
#
loop_
_entity.id
_entity.type
_entity.pdbx_description
1 polymer ?
#
loop_
_entity_poly.entity_id
_entity_poly.type
_entity_poly.pdbx_seq_one_letter_code
_entity_poly.pdbx_strand_id
1 'polypeptide(L)'
;ELSLHAGTPSALFGSIKGTLEALTVIEAKGAEVIVPGHGPAFSGSEIEEVLTSQRTYLEFVQETAAQGVRFGRSPVEQALTTDLGEFEHLTDSERLAGNLHIAYRENPEATYDWVGVESAIADMVILNGGQLPHCVA
;
A
#
# COMPACT_ATOMS: atom_id res chain seq x y z
N GLU A 1 6.03 -2.29 8.37
CA GLU A 1 5.92 -3.74 8.20
C GLU A 1 5.84 -4.06 6.72
N LEU A 2 6.74 -4.92 6.23
CA LEU A 2 6.72 -5.35 4.83
C LEU A 2 5.87 -6.62 4.75
N SER A 3 4.66 -6.51 4.21
CA SER A 3 3.85 -7.66 3.82
C SER A 3 4.36 -8.13 2.47
N LEU A 4 4.82 -9.34 2.38
CA LEU A 4 5.52 -9.84 1.20
C LEU A 4 4.89 -11.15 0.73
N HIS A 5 4.78 -11.31 -0.55
CA HIS A 5 4.20 -12.41 -1.32
C HIS A 5 2.68 -12.35 -1.52
N ALA A 6 2.28 -12.04 -2.73
CA ALA A 6 0.91 -12.06 -3.24
C ALA A 6 -0.12 -11.17 -2.50
N GLY A 7 0.23 -10.59 -1.35
CA GLY A 7 -0.63 -9.68 -0.61
C GLY A 7 -0.37 -8.22 -0.95
N THR A 8 -1.44 -7.43 -1.02
CA THR A 8 -1.34 -5.98 -1.18
C THR A 8 -0.59 -5.37 0.02
N PRO A 9 0.51 -4.61 -0.19
CA PRO A 9 1.20 -3.92 0.88
C PRO A 9 0.28 -3.04 1.70
N SER A 10 0.52 -2.91 3.00
CA SER A 10 -0.27 -2.04 3.87
C SER A 10 0.61 -0.99 4.55
N ALA A 11 0.27 0.28 4.36
CA ALA A 11 0.90 1.41 5.03
C ALA A 11 0.01 2.06 6.11
N LEU A 12 -1.14 1.46 6.42
CA LEU A 12 -2.18 2.06 7.28
C LEU A 12 -1.66 2.55 8.65
N PHE A 13 -0.69 1.84 9.23
CA PHE A 13 -0.07 2.19 10.51
C PHE A 13 1.31 2.83 10.36
N GLY A 14 1.67 3.28 9.16
CA GLY A 14 3.01 3.75 8.85
C GLY A 14 3.03 4.96 7.93
N SER A 15 3.95 4.90 6.98
CA SER A 15 4.24 5.94 6.00
C SER A 15 4.61 5.28 4.66
N ILE A 16 4.01 5.74 3.57
CA ILE A 16 4.39 5.30 2.22
C ILE A 16 5.83 5.72 1.92
N LYS A 17 6.14 6.99 2.15
CA LYS A 17 7.49 7.53 1.94
C LYS A 17 8.53 6.80 2.80
N GLY A 18 8.23 6.62 4.10
CA GLY A 18 9.12 5.92 5.01
C GLY A 18 9.34 4.45 4.63
N THR A 19 8.32 3.78 4.07
CA THR A 19 8.47 2.40 3.57
C THR A 19 9.37 2.36 2.34
N LEU A 20 9.21 3.29 1.40
CA LEU A 20 10.09 3.39 0.22
C LEU A 20 11.55 3.63 0.60
N GLU A 21 11.79 4.50 1.60
CA GLU A 21 13.13 4.71 2.15
C GLU A 21 13.68 3.43 2.82
N ALA A 22 12.85 2.71 3.58
CA ALA A 22 13.22 1.45 4.22
C ALA A 22 13.59 0.37 3.20
N LEU A 23 12.87 0.25 2.08
CA LEU A 23 13.20 -0.67 0.99
C LEU A 23 14.63 -0.41 0.46
N THR A 24 14.97 0.86 0.26
CA THR A 24 16.32 1.25 -0.19
C THR A 24 17.41 0.85 0.83
N VAL A 25 17.13 0.99 2.12
CA VAL A 25 18.04 0.56 3.18
C VAL A 25 18.21 -0.96 3.20
N ILE A 26 17.12 -1.71 3.00
CA ILE A 26 17.15 -3.18 2.95
C ILE A 26 17.96 -3.66 1.76
N GLU A 27 17.73 -3.10 0.57
CA GLU A 27 18.50 -3.38 -0.65
C GLU A 27 20.01 -3.17 -0.41
N ALA A 28 20.37 -2.03 0.19
CA ALA A 28 21.76 -1.69 0.48
C ALA A 28 22.45 -2.63 1.48
N LYS A 29 21.69 -3.39 2.28
CA LYS A 29 22.25 -4.39 3.22
C LYS A 29 22.80 -5.62 2.51
N GLY A 30 22.35 -5.92 1.29
CA GLY A 30 22.81 -7.09 0.55
C GLY A 30 22.51 -8.41 1.28
N ALA A 31 21.34 -8.51 1.94
CA ALA A 31 20.97 -9.70 2.68
C ALA A 31 20.81 -10.91 1.75
N GLU A 32 21.29 -12.08 2.16
CA GLU A 32 21.11 -13.32 1.41
C GLU A 32 19.73 -13.96 1.63
N VAL A 33 19.10 -13.65 2.77
CA VAL A 33 17.76 -14.11 3.16
C VAL A 33 17.03 -12.96 3.83
N ILE A 34 15.74 -12.80 3.50
CA ILE A 34 14.82 -11.89 4.18
C ILE A 34 13.69 -12.69 4.79
N VAL A 35 13.41 -12.44 6.06
CA VAL A 35 12.25 -12.98 6.79
C VAL A 35 11.29 -11.83 7.02
N PRO A 36 10.15 -11.79 6.29
CA PRO A 36 9.16 -10.74 6.46
C PRO A 36 8.34 -10.94 7.74
N GLY A 37 7.61 -9.89 8.15
CA GLY A 37 6.65 -9.98 9.25
C GLY A 37 5.45 -10.88 8.90
N HIS A 38 5.08 -10.96 7.63
CA HIS A 38 4.02 -11.82 7.09
C HIS A 38 4.50 -12.48 5.80
N GLY A 39 4.11 -13.74 5.61
CA GLY A 39 4.50 -14.54 4.45
C GLY A 39 5.79 -15.34 4.64
N PRO A 40 6.17 -16.14 3.65
CA PRO A 40 7.37 -16.98 3.70
C PRO A 40 8.67 -16.16 3.63
N ALA A 41 9.74 -16.73 4.18
CA ALA A 41 11.09 -16.22 3.93
C ALA A 41 11.47 -16.40 2.46
N PHE A 42 12.24 -15.46 1.93
CA PHE A 42 12.69 -15.47 0.55
C PHE A 42 14.18 -15.14 0.45
N SER A 43 14.83 -15.58 -0.64
CA SER A 43 16.27 -15.52 -0.81
C SER A 43 16.68 -15.43 -2.29
N GLY A 44 17.95 -15.15 -2.52
CA GLY A 44 18.50 -15.13 -3.88
C GLY A 44 17.82 -14.08 -4.78
N SER A 45 17.45 -14.48 -6.01
CA SER A 45 16.81 -13.58 -6.99
C SER A 45 15.41 -13.10 -6.59
N GLU A 46 14.71 -13.83 -5.71
CA GLU A 46 13.40 -13.44 -5.22
C GLU A 46 13.45 -12.12 -4.43
N ILE A 47 14.60 -11.81 -3.80
CA ILE A 47 14.76 -10.58 -3.00
C ILE A 47 14.55 -9.35 -3.87
N GLU A 48 15.22 -9.28 -5.02
CA GLU A 48 15.11 -8.16 -5.94
C GLU A 48 13.68 -8.04 -6.49
N GLU A 49 13.09 -9.16 -6.89
CA GLU A 49 11.73 -9.21 -7.43
C GLU A 49 10.71 -8.69 -6.42
N VAL A 50 10.77 -9.19 -5.18
CA VAL A 50 9.84 -8.81 -4.12
C VAL A 50 9.99 -7.34 -3.73
N LEU A 51 11.22 -6.85 -3.53
CA LEU A 51 11.46 -5.45 -3.15
C LEU A 51 11.05 -4.49 -4.29
N THR A 52 11.29 -4.87 -5.54
CA THR A 52 10.85 -4.10 -6.71
C THR A 52 9.34 -4.04 -6.80
N SER A 53 8.65 -5.17 -6.65
CA SER A 53 7.18 -5.22 -6.66
C SER A 53 6.56 -4.35 -5.57
N GLN A 54 7.10 -4.40 -4.36
CA GLN A 54 6.66 -3.54 -3.25
C GLN A 54 6.83 -2.06 -3.57
N ARG A 55 7.99 -1.68 -4.12
CA ARG A 55 8.29 -0.31 -4.52
C ARG A 55 7.31 0.17 -5.57
N THR A 56 7.14 -0.60 -6.64
CA THR A 56 6.26 -0.26 -7.77
C THR A 56 4.81 -0.05 -7.29
N TYR A 57 4.32 -0.92 -6.41
CA TYR A 57 2.99 -0.75 -5.83
C TYR A 57 2.87 0.53 -4.99
N LEU A 58 3.84 0.83 -4.13
CA LEU A 58 3.78 2.03 -3.27
C LEU A 58 3.89 3.32 -4.09
N GLU A 59 4.68 3.32 -5.16
CA GLU A 59 4.76 4.43 -6.12
C GLU A 59 3.43 4.60 -6.87
N PHE A 60 2.79 3.50 -7.29
CA PHE A 60 1.43 3.52 -7.84
C PHE A 60 0.42 4.15 -6.88
N VAL A 61 0.48 3.81 -5.59
CA VAL A 61 -0.40 4.43 -4.57
C VAL A 61 -0.17 5.94 -4.47
N GLN A 62 1.08 6.40 -4.51
CA GLN A 62 1.39 7.84 -4.48
C GLN A 62 0.85 8.56 -5.71
N GLU A 63 1.02 8.01 -6.91
CA GLU A 63 0.49 8.59 -8.15
C GLU A 63 -1.05 8.61 -8.14
N THR A 64 -1.67 7.51 -7.69
CA THR A 64 -3.13 7.41 -7.54
C THR A 64 -3.66 8.47 -6.58
N ALA A 65 -2.99 8.69 -5.46
CA ALA A 65 -3.34 9.75 -4.52
C ALA A 65 -3.21 11.15 -5.13
N ALA A 66 -2.11 11.41 -5.86
CA ALA A 66 -1.90 12.68 -6.55
C ALA A 66 -3.01 12.96 -7.58
N GLN A 67 -3.47 11.95 -8.30
CA GLN A 67 -4.62 12.07 -9.20
C GLN A 67 -5.89 12.43 -8.44
N GLY A 68 -6.19 11.71 -7.35
CA GLY A 68 -7.38 11.96 -6.53
C GLY A 68 -7.39 13.39 -5.97
N VAL A 69 -6.27 13.86 -5.43
CA VAL A 69 -6.11 15.25 -4.96
C VAL A 69 -6.38 16.24 -6.08
N ARG A 70 -5.80 16.02 -7.26
CA ARG A 70 -5.97 16.90 -8.44
C ARG A 70 -7.43 17.00 -8.89
N PHE A 71 -8.20 15.91 -8.77
CA PHE A 71 -9.61 15.85 -9.13
C PHE A 71 -10.57 16.16 -7.97
N GLY A 72 -10.05 16.51 -6.79
CA GLY A 72 -10.87 16.81 -5.60
C GLY A 72 -11.65 15.63 -5.05
N ARG A 73 -11.17 14.40 -5.27
CA ARG A 73 -11.79 13.17 -4.78
C ARG A 73 -11.30 12.84 -3.38
N SER A 74 -12.16 12.24 -2.59
CA SER A 74 -11.75 11.59 -1.34
C SER A 74 -10.93 10.30 -1.61
N PRO A 75 -10.20 9.78 -0.61
CA PRO A 75 -9.46 8.51 -0.75
C PRO A 75 -10.34 7.36 -1.25
N VAL A 76 -11.54 7.19 -0.71
CA VAL A 76 -12.44 6.10 -1.13
C VAL A 76 -13.00 6.31 -2.54
N GLU A 77 -13.37 7.53 -2.91
CA GLU A 77 -13.83 7.83 -4.28
C GLU A 77 -12.73 7.57 -5.30
N GLN A 78 -11.49 7.90 -4.96
CA GLN A 78 -10.35 7.60 -5.81
C GLN A 78 -10.13 6.08 -5.88
N ALA A 79 -10.15 5.35 -4.76
CA ALA A 79 -10.01 3.90 -4.75
C ALA A 79 -11.03 3.19 -5.63
N LEU A 80 -12.31 3.58 -5.52
CA LEU A 80 -13.43 3.00 -6.29
C LEU A 80 -13.31 3.23 -7.81
N THR A 81 -12.57 4.24 -8.24
CA THR A 81 -12.38 4.57 -9.65
C THR A 81 -11.03 4.16 -10.21
N THR A 82 -10.19 3.58 -9.37
CA THR A 82 -8.83 3.18 -9.75
C THR A 82 -8.84 1.80 -10.41
N ASP A 83 -8.23 1.72 -11.58
CA ASP A 83 -7.88 0.46 -12.23
C ASP A 83 -6.57 -0.05 -11.60
N LEU A 84 -6.60 -1.25 -11.03
CA LEU A 84 -5.42 -1.86 -10.41
C LEU A 84 -4.39 -2.35 -11.43
N GLY A 85 -4.80 -2.58 -12.69
CA GLY A 85 -3.91 -3.00 -13.76
C GLY A 85 -3.08 -4.24 -13.38
N GLU A 86 -1.77 -4.09 -13.41
CA GLU A 86 -0.86 -5.18 -13.04
C GLU A 86 -0.98 -5.68 -11.59
N PHE A 87 -1.63 -4.92 -10.70
CA PHE A 87 -1.82 -5.28 -9.29
C PHE A 87 -3.13 -6.02 -9.00
N GLU A 88 -3.96 -6.31 -10.01
CA GLU A 88 -5.22 -7.05 -9.84
C GLU A 88 -5.02 -8.46 -9.25
N HIS A 89 -3.84 -9.03 -9.43
CA HIS A 89 -3.50 -10.36 -8.93
C HIS A 89 -3.21 -10.39 -7.41
N LEU A 90 -3.00 -9.23 -6.79
CA LEU A 90 -2.71 -9.14 -5.36
C LEU A 90 -3.97 -9.40 -4.54
N THR A 91 -3.83 -10.21 -3.49
CA THR A 91 -4.90 -10.40 -2.50
C THR A 91 -5.08 -9.15 -1.63
N ASP A 92 -6.23 -9.05 -0.98
CA ASP A 92 -6.56 -7.94 -0.06
C ASP A 92 -6.48 -6.56 -0.76
N SER A 93 -6.99 -6.47 -1.99
CA SER A 93 -6.95 -5.24 -2.81
C SER A 93 -7.66 -4.04 -2.16
N GLU A 94 -8.56 -4.28 -1.20
CA GLU A 94 -9.21 -3.25 -0.40
C GLU A 94 -8.23 -2.41 0.43
N ARG A 95 -7.03 -2.92 0.69
CA ARG A 95 -5.94 -2.15 1.34
C ARG A 95 -5.55 -0.90 0.56
N LEU A 96 -5.88 -0.82 -0.75
CA LEU A 96 -5.69 0.40 -1.53
C LEU A 96 -6.38 1.60 -0.87
N ALA A 97 -7.62 1.44 -0.38
CA ALA A 97 -8.33 2.53 0.30
C ALA A 97 -7.56 3.02 1.55
N GLY A 98 -7.12 2.08 2.40
CA GLY A 98 -6.30 2.42 3.57
C GLY A 98 -4.97 3.10 3.21
N ASN A 99 -4.29 2.61 2.19
CA ASN A 99 -3.04 3.18 1.69
C ASN A 99 -3.23 4.59 1.12
N LEU A 100 -4.35 4.84 0.42
CA LEU A 100 -4.66 6.17 -0.10
C LEU A 100 -4.87 7.20 1.01
N HIS A 101 -5.48 6.85 2.14
CA HIS A 101 -5.57 7.73 3.30
C HIS A 101 -4.18 8.21 3.76
N ILE A 102 -3.20 7.30 3.79
CA ILE A 102 -1.82 7.64 4.17
C ILE A 102 -1.15 8.49 3.09
N ALA A 103 -1.30 8.12 1.81
CA ALA A 103 -0.72 8.87 0.70
C ALA A 103 -1.30 10.29 0.60
N TYR A 104 -2.60 10.49 0.84
CA TYR A 104 -3.21 11.81 0.90
C TYR A 104 -2.65 12.65 2.05
N ARG A 105 -2.48 12.06 3.23
CA ARG A 105 -1.85 12.73 4.38
C ARG A 105 -0.43 13.19 4.08
N GLU A 106 0.30 12.42 3.27
CA GLU A 106 1.69 12.72 2.89
C GLU A 106 1.81 13.65 1.68
N ASN A 107 0.73 13.87 0.93
CA ASN A 107 0.74 14.73 -0.23
C ASN A 107 0.63 16.21 0.17
N PRO A 108 1.64 17.06 -0.13
CA PRO A 108 1.65 18.45 0.27
C PRO A 108 0.58 19.32 -0.41
N GLU A 109 -0.01 18.84 -1.50
CA GLU A 109 -1.08 19.54 -2.23
C GLU A 109 -2.47 19.15 -1.72
N ALA A 110 -2.57 18.12 -0.88
CA ALA A 110 -3.85 17.67 -0.36
C ALA A 110 -4.34 18.59 0.77
N THR A 111 -5.58 19.02 0.68
CA THR A 111 -6.34 19.60 1.80
C THR A 111 -7.08 18.49 2.54
N TYR A 112 -6.33 17.52 3.03
CA TYR A 112 -6.87 16.30 3.62
C TYR A 112 -6.60 16.26 5.12
N ASP A 113 -7.68 16.25 5.91
CA ASP A 113 -7.60 16.07 7.34
C ASP A 113 -7.64 14.57 7.67
N TRP A 114 -6.64 14.09 8.38
CA TRP A 114 -6.60 12.71 8.83
C TRP A 114 -7.75 12.40 9.79
N VAL A 115 -8.63 11.51 9.38
CA VAL A 115 -9.86 11.15 10.10
C VAL A 115 -9.72 9.91 11.00
N GLY A 116 -8.52 9.37 11.11
CA GLY A 116 -8.23 8.21 11.95
C GLY A 116 -8.28 6.87 11.21
N VAL A 117 -7.77 5.84 11.90
CA VAL A 117 -7.67 4.47 11.35
C VAL A 117 -9.05 3.87 11.11
N GLU A 118 -10.01 4.17 11.98
CA GLU A 118 -11.39 3.65 11.88
C GLU A 118 -12.05 4.05 10.55
N SER A 119 -11.86 5.30 10.12
CA SER A 119 -12.40 5.77 8.85
C SER A 119 -11.70 5.11 7.65
N ALA A 120 -10.39 4.93 7.72
CA ALA A 120 -9.66 4.22 6.69
C ALA A 120 -10.09 2.75 6.57
N ILE A 121 -10.36 2.08 7.70
CA ILE A 121 -10.92 0.71 7.71
C ILE A 121 -12.34 0.71 7.15
N ALA A 122 -13.17 1.69 7.49
CA ALA A 122 -14.52 1.77 6.94
C ALA A 122 -14.49 1.91 5.40
N ASP A 123 -13.57 2.69 4.85
CA ASP A 123 -13.38 2.83 3.41
C ASP A 123 -12.85 1.55 2.76
N MET A 124 -11.99 0.79 3.45
CA MET A 124 -11.60 -0.56 3.01
C MET A 124 -12.80 -1.51 2.95
N VAL A 125 -13.71 -1.47 3.93
CA VAL A 125 -14.96 -2.25 3.91
C VAL A 125 -15.80 -1.87 2.70
N ILE A 126 -15.92 -0.58 2.37
CA ILE A 126 -16.66 -0.11 1.19
C ILE A 126 -16.04 -0.69 -0.08
N LEU A 127 -14.72 -0.60 -0.23
CA LEU A 127 -14.00 -1.11 -1.40
C LEU A 127 -14.11 -2.64 -1.51
N ASN A 128 -14.23 -3.34 -0.37
CA ASN A 128 -14.38 -4.81 -0.28
C ASN A 128 -15.86 -5.28 -0.39
N GLY A 129 -16.73 -4.46 -0.97
CA GLY A 129 -18.15 -4.82 -1.17
C GLY A 129 -18.96 -4.97 0.12
N GLY A 130 -18.57 -4.29 1.19
CA GLY A 130 -19.23 -4.31 2.49
C GLY A 130 -18.73 -5.43 3.43
N GLN A 131 -17.71 -6.18 3.03
CA GLN A 131 -17.09 -7.22 3.86
C GLN A 131 -15.89 -6.65 4.65
N LEU A 132 -15.67 -7.18 5.85
CA LEU A 132 -14.49 -6.80 6.62
C LEU A 132 -13.21 -7.19 5.87
N PRO A 133 -12.14 -6.35 5.93
CA PRO A 133 -10.84 -6.71 5.39
C PRO A 133 -10.35 -8.02 5.99
N HIS A 134 -9.82 -8.90 5.14
CA HIS A 134 -9.20 -10.13 5.60
C HIS A 134 -7.78 -9.82 6.08
N CYS A 135 -7.48 -10.18 7.31
CA CYS A 135 -6.13 -10.13 7.85
C CYS A 135 -5.58 -11.57 7.79
N VAL A 136 -5.08 -11.96 6.64
CA VAL A 136 -4.37 -13.23 6.53
C VAL A 136 -2.93 -12.97 6.95
N ALA A 137 -2.57 -13.47 8.12
CA ALA A 137 -1.21 -13.42 8.64
C ALA A 137 -0.33 -14.46 7.95
#